data_180bd1cb18bed98bbf376347449f7d8a
#
_entry.id   180bd1cb18bed98bbf376347449f7d8a
#
_cell.length_a   1.000
_cell.length_b   1.000
_cell.length_c   1.000
_cell.angle_alpha   90.00
_cell.angle_beta   90.00
_cell.angle_gamma   90.00
#
_symmetry.space_group_name_H-M   'P 1'
#
loop_
_entity.id
_entity.type
_entity.pdbx_description
1 polymer ?
#
loop_
_entity_poly.entity_id
_entity_poly.type
_entity_poly.pdbx_seq_one_letter_code
_entity_poly.pdbx_strand_id
1 'polypeptide(L)'
;QLNFIDTPGHVDFTYEVSRSLAACEGALLVVDAGQGVEAQSVANCYTAIEQGLEVMPVLNKIDLPQADPDRVKEEIEKIIGIDATDAVTCSAKTGLGVDEVLERLVHTIPAPTGNIDDPLQALIIDSWFDNYLGVVSLVRVRHGRVKKGDKILVKSTGKIHLVDSVGVFNPKHTATSDLKAGEVGFIIAGIKDIHGAPVGDTLTLSSTPDVEVLPGFKRIPVSYTHLTLPTSDLV
;
A
#
# COMPACT_ATOMS: atom_id res chain seq x y z
N GLN A 1 -5.63 -6.14 -14.90
CA GLN A 1 -6.05 -6.19 -13.49
C GLN A 1 -5.46 -4.99 -12.77
N LEU A 2 -6.28 -4.27 -11.97
CA LEU A 2 -5.85 -3.17 -11.13
C LEU A 2 -5.92 -3.62 -9.67
N ASN A 3 -4.92 -3.25 -8.89
CA ASN A 3 -4.90 -3.43 -7.44
C ASN A 3 -4.96 -2.04 -6.80
N PHE A 4 -5.91 -1.81 -5.91
CA PHE A 4 -6.07 -0.55 -5.19
C PHE A 4 -5.75 -0.76 -3.72
N ILE A 5 -4.94 0.14 -3.17
CA ILE A 5 -4.69 0.24 -1.73
C ILE A 5 -5.23 1.59 -1.29
N ASP A 6 -6.28 1.58 -0.47
CA ASP A 6 -6.81 2.78 0.16
C ASP A 6 -5.93 3.15 1.37
N THR A 7 -5.59 4.44 1.47
CA THR A 7 -4.74 4.94 2.55
C THR A 7 -5.48 5.96 3.39
N PRO A 8 -5.36 5.92 4.72
CA PRO A 8 -5.95 6.94 5.57
C PRO A 8 -5.29 8.29 5.29
N GLY A 9 -6.12 9.34 5.19
CA GLY A 9 -5.64 10.72 4.92
C GLY A 9 -5.06 11.44 6.13
N HIS A 10 -5.21 10.92 7.35
CA HIS A 10 -4.84 11.62 8.58
C HIS A 10 -3.33 11.51 8.89
N VAL A 11 -2.73 12.59 9.41
CA VAL A 11 -1.29 12.68 9.69
C VAL A 11 -0.76 11.59 10.63
N ASP A 12 -1.58 11.09 11.53
CA ASP A 12 -1.19 10.02 12.47
C ASP A 12 -0.86 8.68 11.77
N PHE A 13 -1.28 8.52 10.50
CA PHE A 13 -1.08 7.32 9.70
C PHE A 13 0.02 7.45 8.63
N THR A 14 0.93 8.40 8.80
CA THR A 14 2.03 8.62 7.82
C THR A 14 2.85 7.36 7.56
N TYR A 15 3.03 6.51 8.59
CA TYR A 15 3.77 5.26 8.45
C TYR A 15 3.01 4.22 7.59
N GLU A 16 1.70 4.07 7.80
CA GLU A 16 0.83 3.21 6.98
C GLU A 16 0.79 3.70 5.53
N VAL A 17 0.67 5.01 5.32
CA VAL A 17 0.71 5.63 3.99
C VAL A 17 2.03 5.31 3.29
N SER A 18 3.17 5.50 3.95
CA SER A 18 4.49 5.22 3.38
C SER A 18 4.65 3.75 2.98
N ARG A 19 4.15 2.80 3.79
CA ARG A 19 4.16 1.37 3.48
C ARG A 19 3.30 1.04 2.27
N SER A 20 2.11 1.59 2.23
CA SER A 20 1.16 1.39 1.12
C SER A 20 1.74 1.90 -0.18
N LEU A 21 2.33 3.10 -0.18
CA LEU A 21 2.98 3.68 -1.34
C LEU A 21 4.15 2.83 -1.84
N ALA A 22 4.97 2.26 -0.96
CA ALA A 22 6.08 1.37 -1.34
C ALA A 22 5.62 0.09 -2.05
N ALA A 23 4.34 -0.24 -1.95
CA ALA A 23 3.74 -1.39 -2.64
C ALA A 23 3.12 -1.02 -3.99
N CYS A 24 3.13 0.24 -4.40
CA CYS A 24 2.44 0.73 -5.58
C CYS A 24 3.42 1.16 -6.68
N GLU A 25 2.94 1.22 -7.91
CA GLU A 25 3.61 1.81 -9.06
C GLU A 25 3.28 3.28 -9.23
N GLY A 26 2.17 3.73 -8.65
CA GLY A 26 1.73 5.11 -8.70
C GLY A 26 0.69 5.42 -7.63
N ALA A 27 0.32 6.68 -7.52
CA ALA A 27 -0.64 7.17 -6.55
C ALA A 27 -1.68 8.09 -7.20
N LEU A 28 -2.93 7.96 -6.78
CA LEU A 28 -3.97 8.92 -7.10
C LEU A 28 -3.98 10.01 -6.02
N LEU A 29 -3.71 11.26 -6.43
CA LEU A 29 -3.89 12.42 -5.58
C LEU A 29 -5.33 12.90 -5.73
N VAL A 30 -6.22 12.45 -4.84
CA VAL A 30 -7.63 12.80 -4.86
C VAL A 30 -7.86 14.08 -4.06
N VAL A 31 -8.25 15.15 -4.74
CA VAL A 31 -8.50 16.48 -4.14
C VAL A 31 -9.97 16.83 -4.26
N ASP A 32 -10.54 17.42 -3.21
CA ASP A 32 -11.89 17.96 -3.20
C ASP A 32 -11.96 19.24 -4.06
N ALA A 33 -12.77 19.23 -5.14
CA ALA A 33 -12.88 20.36 -6.05
C ALA A 33 -13.50 21.63 -5.42
N GLY A 34 -14.15 21.49 -4.27
CA GLY A 34 -14.71 22.63 -3.53
C GLY A 34 -13.75 23.17 -2.47
N GLN A 35 -13.05 22.29 -1.75
CA GLN A 35 -12.13 22.66 -0.67
C GLN A 35 -10.74 23.05 -1.17
N GLY A 36 -10.24 22.36 -2.21
CA GLY A 36 -8.88 22.56 -2.73
C GLY A 36 -7.83 21.72 -2.03
N VAL A 37 -6.58 22.15 -2.11
CA VAL A 37 -5.41 21.42 -1.63
C VAL A 37 -5.27 21.56 -0.11
N GLU A 38 -5.25 20.44 0.60
CA GLU A 38 -5.03 20.39 2.04
C GLU A 38 -3.58 20.01 2.38
N ALA A 39 -3.09 20.45 3.54
CA ALA A 39 -1.71 20.21 3.98
C ALA A 39 -1.34 18.71 4.03
N GLN A 40 -2.29 17.85 4.36
CA GLN A 40 -2.08 16.40 4.40
C GLN A 40 -1.93 15.80 3.01
N SER A 41 -2.72 16.26 2.05
CA SER A 41 -2.60 15.85 0.64
C SER A 41 -1.22 16.21 0.09
N VAL A 42 -0.70 17.38 0.45
CA VAL A 42 0.65 17.83 0.09
C VAL A 42 1.70 16.89 0.66
N ALA A 43 1.65 16.62 1.97
CA ALA A 43 2.62 15.76 2.65
C ALA A 43 2.66 14.34 2.08
N ASN A 44 1.49 13.74 1.85
CA ASN A 44 1.37 12.41 1.27
C ASN A 44 1.84 12.37 -0.18
N CYS A 45 1.56 13.43 -0.96
CA CYS A 45 2.03 13.56 -2.33
C CYS A 45 3.56 13.62 -2.41
N TYR A 46 4.20 14.42 -1.57
CA TYR A 46 5.67 14.45 -1.50
C TYR A 46 6.26 13.10 -1.11
N THR A 47 5.63 12.36 -0.18
CA THR A 47 6.07 11.00 0.17
C THR A 47 5.99 10.06 -1.03
N ALA A 48 4.97 10.18 -1.88
CA ALA A 48 4.86 9.40 -3.11
C ALA A 48 5.96 9.77 -4.12
N ILE A 49 6.20 11.06 -4.33
CA ILE A 49 7.23 11.57 -5.25
C ILE A 49 8.63 11.15 -4.79
N GLU A 50 8.93 11.24 -3.49
CA GLU A 50 10.22 10.80 -2.91
C GLU A 50 10.47 9.30 -3.10
N GLN A 51 9.42 8.50 -3.19
CA GLN A 51 9.50 7.07 -3.50
C GLN A 51 9.56 6.78 -5.01
N GLY A 52 9.55 7.82 -5.85
CA GLY A 52 9.63 7.69 -7.31
C GLY A 52 8.34 7.20 -7.96
N LEU A 53 7.21 7.40 -7.29
CA LEU A 53 5.91 7.00 -7.84
C LEU A 53 5.38 8.05 -8.81
N GLU A 54 4.69 7.58 -9.85
CA GLU A 54 3.88 8.44 -10.71
C GLU A 54 2.65 8.92 -9.94
N VAL A 55 2.40 10.24 -9.92
CA VAL A 55 1.26 10.83 -9.20
C VAL A 55 0.26 11.39 -10.20
N MET A 56 -0.96 10.85 -10.18
CA MET A 56 -2.06 11.29 -11.04
C MET A 56 -3.06 12.12 -10.23
N PRO A 57 -3.22 13.43 -10.48
CA PRO A 57 -4.22 14.25 -9.80
C PRO A 57 -5.64 13.96 -10.30
N VAL A 58 -6.58 13.86 -9.36
CA VAL A 58 -8.01 13.62 -9.59
C VAL A 58 -8.81 14.59 -8.74
N LEU A 59 -9.68 15.37 -9.38
CA LEU A 59 -10.57 16.33 -8.71
C LEU A 59 -11.94 15.70 -8.48
N ASN A 60 -12.23 15.41 -7.21
CA ASN A 60 -13.48 14.76 -6.81
C ASN A 60 -14.52 15.78 -6.34
N LYS A 61 -15.76 15.32 -6.23
CA LYS A 61 -16.92 16.07 -5.74
C LYS A 61 -17.35 17.23 -6.67
N ILE A 62 -17.17 17.07 -7.98
CA ILE A 62 -17.59 18.08 -8.97
C ILE A 62 -19.12 18.28 -9.04
N ASP A 63 -19.89 17.40 -8.38
CA ASP A 63 -21.33 17.52 -8.22
C ASP A 63 -21.75 18.61 -7.22
N LEU A 64 -20.82 19.13 -6.43
CA LEU A 64 -21.12 20.17 -5.44
C LEU A 64 -21.16 21.56 -6.06
N PRO A 65 -22.09 22.44 -5.61
CA PRO A 65 -22.24 23.80 -6.16
C PRO A 65 -20.99 24.69 -6.03
N GLN A 66 -20.15 24.42 -5.02
CA GLN A 66 -18.90 25.16 -4.74
C GLN A 66 -17.69 24.57 -5.45
N ALA A 67 -17.85 23.52 -6.27
CA ALA A 67 -16.74 22.93 -6.99
C ALA A 67 -16.17 23.93 -8.02
N ASP A 68 -14.85 24.12 -7.96
CA ASP A 68 -14.09 24.97 -8.88
C ASP A 68 -12.82 24.24 -9.33
N PRO A 69 -12.95 23.35 -10.32
CA PRO A 69 -11.82 22.53 -10.79
C PRO A 69 -10.63 23.37 -11.30
N ASP A 70 -10.88 24.48 -11.98
CA ASP A 70 -9.80 25.30 -12.56
C ASP A 70 -8.95 25.94 -11.47
N ARG A 71 -9.57 26.48 -10.43
CA ARG A 71 -8.88 27.00 -9.25
C ARG A 71 -8.03 25.92 -8.57
N VAL A 72 -8.61 24.72 -8.40
CA VAL A 72 -7.90 23.63 -7.69
C VAL A 72 -6.74 23.08 -8.51
N LYS A 73 -6.83 23.03 -9.85
CA LYS A 73 -5.69 22.72 -10.72
C LYS A 73 -4.53 23.69 -10.50
N GLU A 74 -4.81 24.99 -10.50
CA GLU A 74 -3.80 26.00 -10.22
C GLU A 74 -3.20 25.87 -8.80
N GLU A 75 -3.99 25.52 -7.80
CA GLU A 75 -3.51 25.26 -6.44
C GLU A 75 -2.53 24.09 -6.40
N ILE A 76 -2.87 22.96 -7.08
CA ILE A 76 -1.99 21.78 -7.15
C ILE A 76 -0.66 22.14 -7.78
N GLU A 77 -0.66 22.88 -8.90
CA GLU A 77 0.57 23.31 -9.56
C GLU A 77 1.42 24.27 -8.70
N LYS A 78 0.78 25.22 -8.06
CA LYS A 78 1.47 26.24 -7.25
C LYS A 78 1.99 25.72 -5.91
N ILE A 79 1.21 24.83 -5.25
CA ILE A 79 1.50 24.36 -3.89
C ILE A 79 2.33 23.08 -3.91
N ILE A 80 2.02 22.14 -4.80
CA ILE A 80 2.66 20.82 -4.87
C ILE A 80 3.77 20.82 -5.93
N GLY A 81 3.57 21.53 -7.04
CA GLY A 81 4.55 21.62 -8.12
C GLY A 81 4.44 20.50 -9.15
N ILE A 82 3.29 19.77 -9.19
CA ILE A 82 3.01 18.77 -10.22
C ILE A 82 2.07 19.36 -11.27
N ASP A 83 2.19 18.91 -12.52
CA ASP A 83 1.29 19.31 -13.61
C ASP A 83 -0.13 18.77 -13.34
N ALA A 84 -1.10 19.66 -13.27
CA ALA A 84 -2.50 19.33 -13.06
C ALA A 84 -3.38 19.77 -14.25
N THR A 85 -2.80 20.24 -15.34
CA THR A 85 -3.53 20.72 -16.53
C THR A 85 -4.56 19.69 -17.00
N ASP A 86 -4.13 18.43 -17.09
CA ASP A 86 -4.93 17.29 -17.52
C ASP A 86 -5.56 16.50 -16.36
N ALA A 87 -5.68 17.09 -15.16
CA ALA A 87 -6.30 16.41 -14.02
C ALA A 87 -7.74 16.01 -14.34
N VAL A 88 -8.05 14.72 -14.07
CA VAL A 88 -9.39 14.18 -14.32
C VAL A 88 -10.36 14.67 -13.25
N THR A 89 -11.57 15.05 -13.69
CA THR A 89 -12.63 15.47 -12.78
C THR A 89 -13.66 14.37 -12.60
N CYS A 90 -14.10 14.12 -11.38
CA CYS A 90 -15.10 13.09 -11.10
C CYS A 90 -16.01 13.43 -9.91
N SER A 91 -17.06 12.65 -9.78
CA SER A 91 -17.86 12.57 -8.56
C SER A 91 -18.03 11.12 -8.17
N ALA A 92 -17.33 10.69 -7.14
CA ALA A 92 -17.46 9.34 -6.61
C ALA A 92 -18.89 9.05 -6.10
N LYS A 93 -19.63 10.09 -5.70
CA LYS A 93 -21.02 9.98 -5.22
C LYS A 93 -21.99 9.64 -6.35
N THR A 94 -21.82 10.28 -7.52
CA THR A 94 -22.74 10.12 -8.65
C THR A 94 -22.24 9.13 -9.69
N GLY A 95 -20.97 8.76 -9.65
CA GLY A 95 -20.29 7.94 -10.65
C GLY A 95 -19.79 8.73 -11.87
N LEU A 96 -20.06 10.03 -11.94
CA LEU A 96 -19.63 10.85 -13.07
C LEU A 96 -18.11 10.91 -13.15
N GLY A 97 -17.53 10.66 -14.33
CA GLY A 97 -16.10 10.74 -14.60
C GLY A 97 -15.26 9.58 -14.03
N VAL A 98 -15.86 8.61 -13.34
CA VAL A 98 -15.11 7.48 -12.73
C VAL A 98 -14.47 6.59 -13.80
N ASP A 99 -15.18 6.33 -14.90
CA ASP A 99 -14.63 5.52 -16.00
C ASP A 99 -13.41 6.22 -16.63
N GLU A 100 -13.44 7.55 -16.75
CA GLU A 100 -12.31 8.33 -17.25
C GLU A 100 -11.10 8.27 -16.30
N VAL A 101 -11.33 8.29 -14.99
CA VAL A 101 -10.26 8.09 -14.00
C VAL A 101 -9.60 6.72 -14.19
N LEU A 102 -10.38 5.64 -14.39
CA LEU A 102 -9.86 4.29 -14.60
C LEU A 102 -9.08 4.16 -15.90
N GLU A 103 -9.58 4.73 -17.00
CA GLU A 103 -8.89 4.74 -18.29
C GLU A 103 -7.58 5.54 -18.21
N ARG A 104 -7.63 6.73 -17.62
CA ARG A 104 -6.44 7.57 -17.44
C ARG A 104 -5.38 6.87 -16.57
N LEU A 105 -5.81 6.19 -15.51
CA LEU A 105 -4.93 5.43 -14.63
C LEU A 105 -4.14 4.35 -15.41
N VAL A 106 -4.81 3.60 -16.29
CA VAL A 106 -4.16 2.56 -17.11
C VAL A 106 -3.11 3.15 -18.04
N HIS A 107 -3.31 4.37 -18.51
CA HIS A 107 -2.36 5.04 -19.42
C HIS A 107 -1.23 5.77 -18.70
N THR A 108 -1.46 6.24 -17.49
CA THR A 108 -0.51 7.09 -16.74
C THR A 108 0.38 6.27 -15.82
N ILE A 109 -0.19 5.33 -15.05
CA ILE A 109 0.58 4.54 -14.08
C ILE A 109 1.31 3.41 -14.81
N PRO A 110 2.64 3.27 -14.63
CA PRO A 110 3.41 2.20 -15.25
C PRO A 110 3.01 0.82 -14.72
N ALA A 111 3.14 -0.18 -15.55
CA ALA A 111 2.94 -1.57 -15.12
C ALA A 111 4.08 -2.04 -14.20
N PRO A 112 3.83 -3.01 -13.31
CA PRO A 112 4.88 -3.65 -12.52
C PRO A 112 6.00 -4.24 -13.38
N THR A 113 7.25 -4.10 -12.95
CA THR A 113 8.45 -4.52 -13.73
C THR A 113 8.96 -5.91 -13.38
N GLY A 114 8.28 -6.66 -12.53
CA GLY A 114 8.71 -7.98 -12.08
C GLY A 114 8.66 -9.07 -13.15
N ASN A 115 9.49 -10.11 -13.00
CA ASN A 115 9.49 -11.28 -13.86
C ASN A 115 9.00 -12.52 -13.09
N ILE A 116 8.05 -13.24 -13.68
CA ILE A 116 7.43 -14.44 -13.07
C ILE A 116 8.36 -15.66 -13.03
N ASP A 117 9.34 -15.71 -13.92
CA ASP A 117 10.29 -16.82 -14.03
C ASP A 117 11.51 -16.67 -13.09
N ASP A 118 11.66 -15.51 -12.47
CA ASP A 118 12.70 -15.28 -11.48
C ASP A 118 12.37 -15.96 -10.13
N PRO A 119 13.36 -16.13 -9.25
CA PRO A 119 13.13 -16.58 -7.88
C PRO A 119 12.13 -15.68 -7.16
N LEU A 120 11.29 -16.29 -6.30
CA LEU A 120 10.31 -15.53 -5.51
C LEU A 120 10.98 -14.44 -4.69
N GLN A 121 10.50 -13.23 -4.84
CA GLN A 121 10.84 -12.08 -4.03
C GLN A 121 9.57 -11.29 -3.73
N ALA A 122 9.08 -11.36 -2.50
CA ALA A 122 7.88 -10.68 -2.07
C ALA A 122 8.13 -9.84 -0.82
N LEU A 123 7.55 -8.64 -0.78
CA LEU A 123 7.62 -7.72 0.35
C LEU A 123 6.38 -7.89 1.22
N ILE A 124 6.56 -8.03 2.53
CA ILE A 124 5.45 -7.99 3.50
C ILE A 124 5.07 -6.52 3.72
N ILE A 125 3.88 -6.14 3.27
CA ILE A 125 3.35 -4.77 3.40
C ILE A 125 2.68 -4.58 4.74
N ASP A 126 1.91 -5.59 5.16
CA ASP A 126 1.19 -5.61 6.43
C ASP A 126 1.02 -7.03 6.95
N SER A 127 0.78 -7.18 8.25
CA SER A 127 0.53 -8.47 8.88
C SER A 127 -0.39 -8.29 10.08
N TRP A 128 -1.40 -9.14 10.17
CA TRP A 128 -2.31 -9.17 11.32
C TRP A 128 -2.59 -10.58 11.78
N PHE A 129 -3.07 -10.71 12.99
CA PHE A 129 -3.42 -11.99 13.57
C PHE A 129 -4.92 -12.25 13.40
N ASP A 130 -5.26 -13.38 12.80
CA ASP A 130 -6.61 -13.91 12.72
C ASP A 130 -6.72 -15.12 13.65
N ASN A 131 -7.80 -15.19 14.44
CA ASN A 131 -7.98 -16.24 15.46
C ASN A 131 -8.11 -17.65 14.87
N TYR A 132 -8.48 -17.78 13.59
CA TYR A 132 -8.68 -19.06 12.91
C TYR A 132 -7.55 -19.40 11.95
N LEU A 133 -6.97 -18.39 11.31
CA LEU A 133 -5.98 -18.56 10.25
C LEU A 133 -4.53 -18.36 10.72
N GLY A 134 -4.35 -17.80 11.93
CA GLY A 134 -3.05 -17.37 12.42
C GLY A 134 -2.64 -16.03 11.80
N VAL A 135 -1.36 -15.83 11.56
CA VAL A 135 -0.87 -14.61 10.92
C VAL A 135 -1.22 -14.63 9.43
N VAL A 136 -1.94 -13.60 9.00
CA VAL A 136 -2.21 -13.28 7.60
C VAL A 136 -1.25 -12.17 7.21
N SER A 137 -0.41 -12.43 6.20
CA SER A 137 0.53 -11.43 5.70
C SER A 137 0.04 -10.90 4.36
N LEU A 138 -0.14 -9.59 4.26
CA LEU A 138 -0.37 -8.88 3.00
C LEU A 138 0.99 -8.68 2.33
N VAL A 139 1.12 -9.16 1.10
CA VAL A 139 2.39 -9.12 0.39
C VAL A 139 2.24 -8.53 -1.00
N ARG A 140 3.31 -7.89 -1.47
CA ARG A 140 3.50 -7.57 -2.88
C ARG A 140 4.58 -8.49 -3.45
N VAL A 141 4.23 -9.24 -4.47
CA VAL A 141 5.19 -10.08 -5.21
C VAL A 141 5.95 -9.22 -6.21
N ARG A 142 7.25 -9.07 -6.02
CA ARG A 142 8.13 -8.33 -6.94
C ARG A 142 8.58 -9.22 -8.09
N HIS A 143 9.05 -10.42 -7.79
CA HIS A 143 9.52 -11.41 -8.75
C HIS A 143 9.00 -12.79 -8.40
N GLY A 144 8.93 -13.66 -9.39
CA GLY A 144 8.53 -15.03 -9.22
C GLY A 144 7.05 -15.24 -8.96
N ARG A 145 6.74 -16.31 -8.28
CA ARG A 145 5.39 -16.69 -7.86
C ARG A 145 5.40 -17.50 -6.58
N VAL A 146 4.30 -17.47 -5.85
CA VAL A 146 4.07 -18.29 -4.65
C VAL A 146 2.70 -18.93 -4.72
N LYS A 147 2.58 -20.17 -4.30
CA LYS A 147 1.33 -20.95 -4.29
C LYS A 147 1.19 -21.76 -3.01
N LYS A 148 -0.01 -22.27 -2.78
CA LYS A 148 -0.25 -23.24 -1.70
C LYS A 148 0.68 -24.43 -1.81
N GLY A 149 1.26 -24.83 -0.67
CA GLY A 149 2.20 -25.95 -0.54
C GLY A 149 3.66 -25.56 -0.73
N ASP A 150 3.95 -24.34 -1.13
CA ASP A 150 5.34 -23.84 -1.20
C ASP A 150 5.91 -23.66 0.21
N LYS A 151 7.22 -23.84 0.34
CA LYS A 151 7.96 -23.54 1.57
C LYS A 151 8.60 -22.17 1.41
N ILE A 152 8.09 -21.19 2.14
CA ILE A 152 8.64 -19.82 2.14
C ILE A 152 9.62 -19.64 3.27
N LEU A 153 10.66 -18.87 3.01
CA LEU A 153 11.65 -18.40 3.97
C LEU A 153 11.41 -16.92 4.27
N VAL A 154 11.26 -16.59 5.54
CA VAL A 154 11.22 -15.21 6.03
C VAL A 154 12.66 -14.75 6.27
N LYS A 155 13.15 -13.80 5.49
CA LYS A 155 14.59 -13.47 5.43
C LYS A 155 15.17 -12.99 6.75
N SER A 156 14.48 -12.14 7.50
CA SER A 156 14.99 -11.58 8.77
C SER A 156 15.04 -12.59 9.90
N THR A 157 14.09 -13.54 9.92
CA THR A 157 13.99 -14.54 10.98
C THR A 157 14.71 -15.84 10.66
N GLY A 158 14.99 -16.09 9.36
CA GLY A 158 15.55 -17.35 8.88
C GLY A 158 14.61 -18.55 9.00
N LYS A 159 13.33 -18.32 9.34
CA LYS A 159 12.35 -19.39 9.55
C LYS A 159 11.66 -19.75 8.25
N ILE A 160 11.41 -21.06 8.10
CA ILE A 160 10.70 -21.62 6.95
C ILE A 160 9.29 -21.98 7.38
N HIS A 161 8.32 -21.58 6.56
CA HIS A 161 6.90 -21.86 6.79
C HIS A 161 6.28 -22.47 5.53
N LEU A 162 5.33 -23.40 5.74
CA LEU A 162 4.56 -23.98 4.65
C LEU A 162 3.36 -23.05 4.35
N VAL A 163 3.17 -22.73 3.08
CA VAL A 163 2.03 -21.91 2.63
C VAL A 163 0.76 -22.75 2.63
N ASP A 164 -0.19 -22.38 3.49
CA ASP A 164 -1.51 -23.02 3.58
C ASP A 164 -2.49 -22.48 2.55
N SER A 165 -2.43 -21.17 2.30
CA SER A 165 -3.30 -20.48 1.34
C SER A 165 -2.66 -19.20 0.83
N VAL A 166 -2.98 -18.84 -0.41
CA VAL A 166 -2.72 -17.53 -1.02
C VAL A 166 -4.00 -17.01 -1.65
N GLY A 167 -4.11 -15.69 -1.80
CA GLY A 167 -5.27 -15.09 -2.43
C GLY A 167 -5.23 -13.58 -2.46
N VAL A 168 -6.34 -13.01 -2.92
CA VAL A 168 -6.53 -11.56 -3.07
C VAL A 168 -7.75 -11.09 -2.27
N PHE A 169 -7.84 -9.78 -2.07
CA PHE A 169 -9.01 -9.13 -1.47
C PHE A 169 -9.93 -8.60 -2.58
N ASN A 170 -11.22 -9.01 -2.57
CA ASN A 170 -12.21 -8.53 -3.54
C ASN A 170 -13.64 -8.48 -2.93
N PRO A 171 -14.02 -7.56 -2.11
CA PRO A 171 -13.31 -7.00 -0.96
C PRO A 171 -13.03 -8.06 0.13
N LYS A 172 -13.63 -9.25 0.03
CA LYS A 172 -13.40 -10.38 0.94
C LYS A 172 -12.18 -11.19 0.51
N HIS A 173 -11.65 -11.95 1.45
CA HIS A 173 -10.62 -12.96 1.17
C HIS A 173 -11.09 -13.92 0.06
N THR A 174 -10.41 -13.92 -1.07
CA THR A 174 -10.66 -14.84 -2.17
C THR A 174 -9.39 -15.62 -2.44
N ALA A 175 -9.42 -16.92 -2.16
CA ALA A 175 -8.27 -17.80 -2.42
C ALA A 175 -8.03 -17.92 -3.93
N THR A 176 -6.76 -17.86 -4.31
CA THR A 176 -6.29 -18.05 -5.69
C THR A 176 -5.36 -19.25 -5.78
N SER A 177 -5.04 -19.68 -7.00
CA SER A 177 -4.08 -20.77 -7.20
C SER A 177 -2.66 -20.37 -6.82
N ASP A 178 -2.29 -19.14 -7.12
CA ASP A 178 -0.98 -18.56 -6.91
C ASP A 178 -1.08 -17.03 -6.83
N LEU A 179 0.01 -16.39 -6.39
CA LEU A 179 0.29 -14.97 -6.55
C LEU A 179 1.57 -14.83 -7.37
N LYS A 180 1.56 -13.93 -8.35
CA LYS A 180 2.61 -13.74 -9.34
C LYS A 180 3.26 -12.36 -9.22
N ALA A 181 4.42 -12.21 -9.85
CA ALA A 181 5.10 -10.93 -9.98
C ALA A 181 4.13 -9.81 -10.40
N GLY A 182 4.15 -8.70 -9.67
CA GLY A 182 3.26 -7.55 -9.83
C GLY A 182 1.94 -7.62 -9.06
N GLU A 183 1.59 -8.76 -8.47
CA GLU A 183 0.34 -8.90 -7.72
C GLU A 183 0.52 -8.56 -6.24
N VAL A 184 -0.55 -8.00 -5.66
CA VAL A 184 -0.72 -7.79 -4.22
C VAL A 184 -1.79 -8.78 -3.72
N GLY A 185 -1.48 -9.48 -2.64
CA GLY A 185 -2.40 -10.44 -2.08
C GLY A 185 -1.99 -10.90 -0.69
N PHE A 186 -2.70 -11.86 -0.14
CA PHE A 186 -2.39 -12.41 1.19
C PHE A 186 -1.73 -13.79 1.10
N ILE A 187 -0.88 -14.06 2.09
CA ILE A 187 -0.30 -15.38 2.35
C ILE A 187 -0.65 -15.80 3.77
N ILE A 188 -1.12 -17.04 3.91
CA ILE A 188 -1.32 -17.72 5.18
C ILE A 188 -0.35 -18.90 5.21
N ALA A 189 0.52 -18.97 6.23
CA ALA A 189 1.58 -19.95 6.30
C ALA A 189 1.76 -20.55 7.70
N GLY A 190 0.67 -20.69 8.46
CA GLY A 190 0.70 -21.30 9.79
C GLY A 190 1.58 -20.57 10.82
N ILE A 191 1.89 -19.30 10.59
CA ILE A 191 2.67 -18.47 11.50
C ILE A 191 1.80 -18.11 12.70
N LYS A 192 2.25 -18.44 13.90
CA LYS A 192 1.46 -18.27 15.13
C LYS A 192 1.76 -16.97 15.87
N ASP A 193 2.85 -16.30 15.52
CA ASP A 193 3.28 -15.06 16.15
C ASP A 193 3.56 -14.01 15.06
N ILE A 194 3.00 -12.81 15.23
CA ILE A 194 3.15 -11.70 14.28
C ILE A 194 4.63 -11.32 14.06
N HIS A 195 5.48 -11.54 15.05
CA HIS A 195 6.93 -11.35 14.92
C HIS A 195 7.59 -12.38 13.99
N GLY A 196 6.88 -13.44 13.64
CA GLY A 196 7.34 -14.44 12.67
C GLY A 196 7.25 -13.98 11.21
N ALA A 197 6.47 -12.92 10.94
CA ALA A 197 6.32 -12.29 9.62
C ALA A 197 6.34 -10.75 9.78
N PRO A 198 7.50 -10.16 10.09
CA PRO A 198 7.60 -8.73 10.32
C PRO A 198 7.25 -7.92 9.06
N VAL A 199 6.52 -6.84 9.25
CA VAL A 199 6.23 -5.88 8.17
C VAL A 199 7.54 -5.28 7.64
N GLY A 200 7.66 -5.20 6.32
CA GLY A 200 8.86 -4.75 5.62
C GLY A 200 9.89 -5.86 5.36
N ASP A 201 9.60 -7.09 5.78
CA ASP A 201 10.50 -8.22 5.52
C ASP A 201 10.30 -8.81 4.12
N THR A 202 11.30 -9.53 3.66
CA THR A 202 11.31 -10.20 2.37
C THR A 202 11.00 -11.67 2.53
N LEU A 203 10.07 -12.16 1.71
CA LEU A 203 9.77 -13.57 1.56
C LEU A 203 10.41 -14.10 0.28
N THR A 204 11.01 -15.30 0.37
CA THR A 204 11.49 -16.07 -0.78
C THR A 204 11.11 -17.54 -0.62
N LEU A 205 11.35 -18.36 -1.63
CA LEU A 205 11.24 -19.82 -1.47
C LEU A 205 12.44 -20.37 -0.71
N SER A 206 12.22 -21.38 0.12
CA SER A 206 13.30 -22.05 0.84
C SER A 206 14.32 -22.74 -0.08
N SER A 207 13.96 -22.99 -1.33
CA SER A 207 14.83 -23.51 -2.40
C SER A 207 15.76 -22.46 -3.02
N THR A 208 15.46 -21.18 -2.85
CA THR A 208 16.23 -20.05 -3.40
C THR A 208 16.53 -19.02 -2.31
N PRO A 209 17.27 -19.41 -1.23
CA PRO A 209 17.45 -18.56 -0.05
C PRO A 209 18.33 -17.33 -0.30
N ASP A 210 19.14 -17.33 -1.36
CA ASP A 210 20.15 -16.29 -1.63
C ASP A 210 19.60 -15.07 -2.37
N VAL A 211 18.27 -14.95 -2.50
CA VAL A 211 17.62 -13.79 -3.09
C VAL A 211 17.93 -12.54 -2.26
N GLU A 212 18.19 -11.42 -2.94
CA GLU A 212 18.45 -10.14 -2.31
C GLU A 212 17.24 -9.67 -1.48
N VAL A 213 17.54 -9.07 -0.34
CA VAL A 213 16.49 -8.50 0.53
C VAL A 213 15.96 -7.21 -0.10
N LEU A 214 14.65 -7.12 -0.23
CA LEU A 214 13.99 -5.89 -0.67
C LEU A 214 14.20 -4.78 0.37
N PRO A 215 14.31 -3.51 -0.04
CA PRO A 215 14.34 -2.41 0.90
C PRO A 215 13.06 -2.43 1.73
N GLY A 216 13.24 -2.75 3.02
CA GLY A 216 12.16 -2.78 3.99
C GLY A 216 11.85 -1.40 4.54
N PHE A 217 10.77 -1.31 5.31
CA PHE A 217 10.39 -0.05 5.98
C PHE A 217 11.34 0.23 7.15
N LYS A 218 11.78 1.49 7.28
CA LYS A 218 12.52 1.93 8.46
C LYS A 218 11.62 1.77 9.68
N ARG A 219 12.08 0.99 10.68
CA ARG A 219 11.40 0.94 11.98
C ARG A 219 11.48 2.34 12.60
N ILE A 220 10.33 2.98 12.76
CA ILE A 220 10.25 4.18 13.59
C ILE A 220 10.35 3.67 15.04
N PRO A 221 11.35 4.12 15.82
CA PRO A 221 11.41 3.76 17.24
C PRO A 221 10.16 4.32 17.90
N VAL A 222 9.25 3.42 18.33
CA VAL A 222 8.11 3.84 19.14
C VAL A 222 8.66 4.13 20.52
N SER A 223 8.85 5.40 20.83
CA SER A 223 9.17 5.84 22.18
C SER A 223 7.93 5.73 23.03
N TYR A 224 7.76 4.60 23.71
CA TYR A 224 6.79 4.50 24.79
C TYR A 224 7.33 5.30 25.96
N THR A 225 6.94 6.55 26.09
CA THR A 225 7.00 7.23 27.37
C THR A 225 5.96 6.60 28.26
N HIS A 226 6.36 5.70 29.15
CA HIS A 226 5.55 5.28 30.28
C HIS A 226 5.34 6.52 31.16
N LEU A 227 4.19 7.17 31.00
CA LEU A 227 3.68 8.09 31.99
C LEU A 227 3.21 7.22 33.18
N THR A 228 4.11 6.96 34.11
CA THR A 228 3.72 6.51 35.44
C THR A 228 3.06 7.71 36.10
N LEU A 229 1.73 7.64 36.23
CA LEU A 229 1.01 8.57 37.14
C LEU A 229 1.58 8.36 38.55
N PRO A 230 1.99 9.42 39.26
CA PRO A 230 2.35 9.28 40.67
C PRO A 230 1.13 8.79 41.40
N THR A 231 1.21 7.59 41.99
CA THR A 231 0.27 7.15 43.01
C THR A 231 0.43 8.08 44.19
N SER A 232 -0.52 8.98 44.39
CA SER A 232 -0.63 9.72 45.61
C SER A 232 -0.98 8.73 46.70
N ASP A 233 -0.04 8.48 47.61
CA ASP A 233 -0.30 7.81 48.88
C ASP A 233 -1.35 8.62 49.64
N LEU A 234 -2.52 8.06 49.74
CA LEU A 234 -3.53 8.51 50.70
C LEU A 234 -3.16 7.91 52.05
N VAL A 235 -2.69 8.76 52.94
CA VAL A 235 -2.65 8.53 54.39
C VAL A 235 -4.02 8.85 54.97
#